data_fb19202186988c2d161a3faf3869ddf2
#
_entry.id   fb19202186988c2d161a3faf3869ddf2
#
_cell.length_a   1.000
_cell.length_b   1.000
_cell.length_c   1.000
_cell.angle_alpha   90.00
_cell.angle_beta   90.00
_cell.angle_gamma   90.00
#
_symmetry.space_group_name_H-M   'P 1'
#
loop_
_entity.id
_entity.type
_entity.pdbx_description
1 polymer ?
#
loop_
_entity_poly.entity_id
_entity_poly.type
_entity_poly.pdbx_seq_one_letter_code
_entity_poly.pdbx_strand_id
1 'polypeptide(L)'
;MRYQLAIFDFDGTLANSFPFFAGIFNALAAKHGFRPIDASEIPALRGRTPHELMQHVGLPAWKLPLVARSFVAAMRDRPQEISLFDGVPEAINALASAGVQLAIVSSNAEDNVRRILGPAVAGHFAAFECGMSIFGKATRIERVMQSLAAAPAHTIYVGDQTPDAGAAQAAGVAFAAVAWGYGSIESLRALQPALELAKVTDIVPALSGPAET
;
A
#
# COMPACT_ATOMS: atom_id res chain seq x y z
N MET A 1 -3.50 -5.95 23.76
CA MET A 1 -3.55 -5.50 22.36
C MET A 1 -2.28 -5.99 21.68
N ARG A 2 -2.41 -6.65 20.53
CA ARG A 2 -1.27 -7.29 19.85
C ARG A 2 -0.31 -6.24 19.28
N TYR A 3 -0.86 -5.18 18.64
CA TYR A 3 -0.08 -4.07 18.09
C TYR A 3 -0.61 -2.73 18.60
N GLN A 4 0.30 -1.80 18.89
CA GLN A 4 -0.02 -0.43 19.32
C GLN A 4 -0.04 0.54 18.14
N LEU A 5 0.74 0.24 17.09
CA LEU A 5 0.82 0.99 15.85
C LEU A 5 0.62 0.08 14.65
N ALA A 6 -0.34 0.40 13.79
CA ALA A 6 -0.53 -0.20 12.48
C ALA A 6 -0.22 0.83 11.39
N ILE A 7 0.77 0.52 10.55
CA ILE A 7 1.17 1.33 9.41
C ILE A 7 0.69 0.63 8.15
N PHE A 8 -0.05 1.35 7.29
CA PHE A 8 -0.63 0.79 6.08
C PHE A 8 0.06 1.34 4.83
N ASP A 9 0.31 0.46 3.85
CA ASP A 9 0.40 0.92 2.46
C ASP A 9 -0.99 1.39 1.99
N PHE A 10 -1.02 2.11 0.88
CA PHE A 10 -2.26 2.68 0.38
C PHE A 10 -2.78 1.96 -0.87
N ASP A 11 -2.02 2.00 -1.98
CA ASP A 11 -2.43 1.44 -3.26
C ASP A 11 -2.36 -0.10 -3.23
N GLY A 12 -3.49 -0.77 -3.43
CA GLY A 12 -3.58 -2.24 -3.32
C GLY A 12 -3.81 -2.76 -1.90
N THR A 13 -3.68 -1.92 -0.88
CA THR A 13 -3.91 -2.29 0.53
C THR A 13 -5.20 -1.67 1.07
N LEU A 14 -5.34 -0.36 1.04
CA LEU A 14 -6.54 0.37 1.43
C LEU A 14 -7.38 0.79 0.22
N ALA A 15 -6.73 1.23 -0.88
CA ALA A 15 -7.37 1.69 -2.09
C ALA A 15 -7.28 0.65 -3.21
N ASN A 16 -8.41 0.37 -3.86
CA ASN A 16 -8.51 -0.45 -5.06
C ASN A 16 -8.17 0.39 -6.30
N SER A 17 -6.92 0.81 -6.42
CA SER A 17 -6.45 1.66 -7.52
C SER A 17 -6.00 0.87 -8.77
N PHE A 18 -6.00 -0.47 -8.74
CA PHE A 18 -5.59 -1.29 -9.88
C PHE A 18 -6.50 -1.12 -11.14
N PRO A 19 -7.83 -1.07 -11.03
CA PRO A 19 -8.68 -0.80 -12.19
C PRO A 19 -8.37 0.55 -12.86
N PHE A 20 -8.11 1.58 -12.04
CA PHE A 20 -7.70 2.89 -12.52
C PHE A 20 -6.33 2.81 -13.22
N PHE A 21 -5.33 2.15 -12.61
CA PHE A 21 -4.02 1.94 -13.21
C PHE A 21 -4.14 1.25 -14.57
N ALA A 22 -4.88 0.14 -14.66
CA ALA A 22 -5.09 -0.60 -15.90
C ALA A 22 -5.76 0.28 -16.97
N GLY A 23 -6.75 1.10 -16.57
CA GLY A 23 -7.48 1.98 -17.47
C GLY A 23 -6.62 3.08 -18.11
N ILE A 24 -5.60 3.58 -17.41
CA ILE A 24 -4.72 4.65 -17.93
C ILE A 24 -3.39 4.15 -18.46
N PHE A 25 -3.08 2.86 -18.30
CA PHE A 25 -1.77 2.28 -18.62
C PHE A 25 -1.33 2.59 -20.04
N ASN A 26 -2.19 2.36 -21.03
CA ASN A 26 -1.85 2.57 -22.43
C ASN A 26 -1.70 4.06 -22.80
N ALA A 27 -2.38 4.96 -22.10
CA ALA A 27 -2.16 6.40 -22.25
C ALA A 27 -0.77 6.79 -21.69
N LEU A 28 -0.35 6.19 -20.58
CA LEU A 28 1.00 6.37 -20.04
C LEU A 28 2.06 5.75 -20.97
N ALA A 29 1.78 4.59 -21.56
CA ALA A 29 2.65 3.93 -22.52
C ALA A 29 2.90 4.82 -23.75
N ALA A 30 1.84 5.37 -24.33
CA ALA A 30 1.93 6.30 -25.44
C ALA A 30 2.71 7.58 -25.09
N LYS A 31 2.45 8.15 -23.90
CA LYS A 31 3.11 9.38 -23.42
C LYS A 31 4.61 9.20 -23.17
N HIS A 32 5.01 8.04 -22.63
CA HIS A 32 6.39 7.82 -22.19
C HIS A 32 7.20 6.90 -23.10
N GLY A 33 6.58 6.37 -24.17
CA GLY A 33 7.24 5.55 -25.19
C GLY A 33 7.70 4.19 -24.64
N PHE A 34 6.76 3.40 -24.09
CA PHE A 34 6.95 1.99 -23.75
C PHE A 34 5.80 1.16 -24.34
N ARG A 35 5.90 -0.17 -24.29
CA ARG A 35 4.92 -1.07 -24.90
C ARG A 35 3.55 -0.97 -24.22
N PRO A 36 2.45 -0.76 -24.98
CA PRO A 36 1.11 -0.89 -24.42
C PRO A 36 0.82 -2.36 -24.07
N ILE A 37 -0.23 -2.56 -23.27
CA ILE A 37 -0.74 -3.90 -22.91
C ILE A 37 -2.12 -4.12 -23.54
N ASP A 38 -2.41 -5.35 -23.91
CA ASP A 38 -3.74 -5.75 -24.33
C ASP A 38 -4.63 -6.02 -23.10
N ALA A 39 -5.94 -5.83 -23.24
CA ALA A 39 -6.89 -6.10 -22.16
C ALA A 39 -6.80 -7.55 -21.63
N SER A 40 -6.46 -8.51 -22.50
CA SER A 40 -6.24 -9.91 -22.14
C SER A 40 -5.01 -10.15 -21.28
N GLU A 41 -4.02 -9.24 -21.29
CA GLU A 41 -2.80 -9.32 -20.47
C GLU A 41 -3.03 -8.80 -19.03
N ILE A 42 -4.04 -7.96 -18.82
CA ILE A 42 -4.30 -7.29 -17.52
C ILE A 42 -4.35 -8.27 -16.34
N PRO A 43 -5.07 -9.42 -16.42
CA PRO A 43 -5.09 -10.38 -15.31
C PRO A 43 -3.72 -10.93 -14.96
N ALA A 44 -2.86 -11.14 -15.96
CA ALA A 44 -1.49 -11.65 -15.78
C ALA A 44 -0.51 -10.60 -15.24
N LEU A 45 -0.89 -9.33 -15.23
CA LEU A 45 -0.10 -8.25 -14.61
C LEU A 45 -0.31 -8.18 -13.10
N ARG A 46 -1.45 -8.67 -12.62
CA ARG A 46 -1.70 -8.84 -11.19
C ARG A 46 -0.71 -9.85 -10.62
N GLY A 47 -0.07 -9.52 -9.52
CA GLY A 47 0.97 -10.37 -8.93
C GLY A 47 2.39 -10.12 -9.45
N ARG A 48 2.57 -9.33 -10.51
CA ARG A 48 3.92 -8.91 -10.94
C ARG A 48 4.45 -7.79 -10.06
N THR A 49 5.72 -7.90 -9.74
CA THR A 49 6.44 -6.78 -9.12
C THR A 49 6.55 -5.60 -10.11
N PRO A 50 6.73 -4.36 -9.64
CA PRO A 50 7.01 -3.23 -10.51
C PRO A 50 8.19 -3.47 -11.47
N HIS A 51 9.21 -4.19 -11.02
CA HIS A 51 10.38 -4.53 -11.83
C HIS A 51 10.02 -5.48 -13.00
N GLU A 52 9.26 -6.55 -12.73
CA GLU A 52 8.80 -7.49 -13.75
C GLU A 52 7.86 -6.81 -14.75
N LEU A 53 6.98 -5.91 -14.29
CA LEU A 53 6.13 -5.13 -15.16
C LEU A 53 6.96 -4.24 -16.10
N MET A 54 7.95 -3.54 -15.56
CA MET A 54 8.87 -2.70 -16.36
C MET A 54 9.58 -3.52 -17.44
N GLN A 55 10.11 -4.69 -17.09
CA GLN A 55 10.76 -5.59 -18.07
C GLN A 55 9.77 -6.04 -19.13
N HIS A 56 8.55 -6.43 -18.74
CA HIS A 56 7.52 -6.91 -19.64
C HIS A 56 7.12 -5.88 -20.70
N VAL A 57 7.07 -4.60 -20.35
CA VAL A 57 6.67 -3.53 -21.27
C VAL A 57 7.85 -2.74 -21.86
N GLY A 58 9.07 -3.18 -21.58
CA GLY A 58 10.27 -2.51 -22.08
C GLY A 58 10.45 -1.09 -21.54
N LEU A 59 10.00 -0.82 -20.31
CA LEU A 59 10.15 0.49 -19.66
C LEU A 59 11.55 0.58 -19.02
N PRO A 60 12.44 1.48 -19.52
CA PRO A 60 13.75 1.68 -18.90
C PRO A 60 13.62 2.24 -17.47
N ALA A 61 14.47 1.75 -16.56
CA ALA A 61 14.40 2.11 -15.13
C ALA A 61 14.46 3.63 -14.89
N TRP A 62 15.24 4.37 -15.69
CA TRP A 62 15.34 5.82 -15.56
C TRP A 62 14.04 6.58 -15.88
N LYS A 63 13.10 5.96 -16.65
CA LYS A 63 11.79 6.55 -16.95
C LYS A 63 10.76 6.32 -15.84
N LEU A 64 10.99 5.35 -14.93
CA LEU A 64 10.03 5.00 -13.87
C LEU A 64 9.57 6.21 -13.06
N PRO A 65 10.46 7.13 -12.61
CA PRO A 65 10.01 8.32 -11.87
C PRO A 65 9.07 9.24 -12.69
N LEU A 66 9.28 9.31 -14.01
CA LEU A 66 8.44 10.13 -14.89
C LEU A 66 7.04 9.50 -15.07
N VAL A 67 7.00 8.18 -15.27
CA VAL A 67 5.74 7.43 -15.38
C VAL A 67 4.96 7.51 -14.06
N ALA A 68 5.64 7.28 -12.94
CA ALA A 68 5.02 7.38 -11.63
C ALA A 68 4.46 8.78 -11.32
N ARG A 69 5.19 9.84 -11.67
CA ARG A 69 4.67 11.23 -11.58
C ARG A 69 3.41 11.43 -12.42
N SER A 70 3.39 10.90 -13.64
CA SER A 70 2.21 11.01 -14.51
C SER A 70 1.03 10.22 -13.97
N PHE A 71 1.28 9.05 -13.36
CA PHE A 71 0.27 8.26 -12.68
C PHE A 71 -0.33 9.01 -11.48
N VAL A 72 0.52 9.52 -10.58
CA VAL A 72 0.09 10.30 -9.40
C VAL A 72 -0.71 11.55 -9.82
N ALA A 73 -0.29 12.23 -10.90
CA ALA A 73 -1.04 13.37 -11.44
C ALA A 73 -2.43 12.95 -11.95
N ALA A 74 -2.53 11.82 -12.66
CA ALA A 74 -3.80 11.31 -13.15
C ALA A 74 -4.75 10.92 -11.99
N MET A 75 -4.23 10.35 -10.90
CA MET A 75 -5.00 10.07 -9.69
C MET A 75 -5.53 11.36 -9.05
N ARG A 76 -4.71 12.41 -9.00
CA ARG A 76 -5.12 13.72 -8.48
C ARG A 76 -6.27 14.33 -9.27
N ASP A 77 -6.23 14.17 -10.58
CA ASP A 77 -7.20 14.79 -11.49
C ASP A 77 -8.53 14.00 -11.54
N ARG A 78 -8.51 12.70 -11.18
CA ARG A 78 -9.66 11.78 -11.23
C ARG A 78 -9.80 10.91 -9.96
N PRO A 79 -9.83 11.50 -8.75
CA PRO A 79 -9.86 10.73 -7.51
C PRO A 79 -11.15 9.91 -7.34
N GLN A 80 -12.25 10.34 -7.97
CA GLN A 80 -13.54 9.66 -7.93
C GLN A 80 -13.56 8.31 -8.67
N GLU A 81 -12.54 8.02 -9.48
CA GLU A 81 -12.40 6.73 -10.17
C GLU A 81 -11.69 5.68 -9.31
N ILE A 82 -11.26 6.06 -8.10
CA ILE A 82 -10.55 5.18 -7.17
C ILE A 82 -11.38 5.03 -5.91
N SER A 83 -11.77 3.80 -5.59
CA SER A 83 -12.49 3.46 -4.38
C SER A 83 -11.55 2.86 -3.33
N LEU A 84 -11.93 2.93 -2.07
CA LEU A 84 -11.37 2.06 -1.05
C LEU A 84 -11.89 0.63 -1.26
N PHE A 85 -11.16 -0.37 -0.78
CA PHE A 85 -11.71 -1.71 -0.71
C PHE A 85 -12.89 -1.74 0.27
N ASP A 86 -13.88 -2.59 -0.02
CA ASP A 86 -15.07 -2.74 0.81
C ASP A 86 -14.70 -3.13 2.25
N GLY A 87 -15.26 -2.41 3.21
CA GLY A 87 -15.01 -2.61 4.64
C GLY A 87 -13.79 -1.88 5.20
N VAL A 88 -12.99 -1.18 4.39
CA VAL A 88 -11.82 -0.41 4.88
C VAL A 88 -12.23 0.71 5.82
N PRO A 89 -13.24 1.55 5.53
CA PRO A 89 -13.66 2.60 6.47
C PRO A 89 -14.06 2.05 7.84
N GLU A 90 -14.80 0.95 7.87
CA GLU A 90 -15.25 0.28 9.08
C GLU A 90 -14.07 -0.30 9.87
N ALA A 91 -13.13 -0.95 9.17
CA ALA A 91 -11.94 -1.53 9.81
C ALA A 91 -11.03 -0.45 10.43
N ILE A 92 -10.80 0.65 9.73
CA ILE A 92 -10.00 1.79 10.22
C ILE A 92 -10.66 2.43 11.45
N ASN A 93 -11.98 2.68 11.38
CA ASN A 93 -12.73 3.22 12.53
C ASN A 93 -12.67 2.29 13.74
N ALA A 94 -12.83 0.98 13.54
CA ALA A 94 -12.79 -0.01 14.61
C ALA A 94 -11.39 -0.12 15.26
N LEU A 95 -10.30 -0.10 14.47
CA LEU A 95 -8.94 -0.08 15.00
C LEU A 95 -8.66 1.17 15.82
N ALA A 96 -9.06 2.35 15.32
CA ALA A 96 -8.92 3.62 16.05
C ALA A 96 -9.71 3.58 17.36
N SER A 97 -10.96 3.07 17.34
CA SER A 97 -11.79 2.89 18.53
C SER A 97 -11.21 1.90 19.54
N ALA A 98 -10.46 0.91 19.06
CA ALA A 98 -9.73 -0.03 19.91
C ALA A 98 -8.41 0.57 20.48
N GLY A 99 -8.06 1.81 20.14
CA GLY A 99 -6.87 2.49 20.63
C GLY A 99 -5.59 2.15 19.86
N VAL A 100 -5.67 1.53 18.69
CA VAL A 100 -4.51 1.32 17.80
C VAL A 100 -4.19 2.64 17.12
N GLN A 101 -2.94 3.10 17.23
CA GLN A 101 -2.45 4.23 16.43
C GLN A 101 -2.34 3.81 14.96
N LEU A 102 -2.76 4.70 14.06
CA LEU A 102 -2.79 4.41 12.63
C LEU A 102 -1.89 5.38 11.86
N ALA A 103 -1.16 4.87 10.88
CA ALA A 103 -0.34 5.69 9.99
C ALA A 103 -0.34 5.13 8.57
N ILE A 104 0.02 5.98 7.61
CA ILE A 104 0.18 5.59 6.20
C ILE A 104 1.62 5.84 5.75
N VAL A 105 2.20 4.84 5.08
CA VAL A 105 3.47 4.97 4.35
C VAL A 105 3.23 4.54 2.90
N SER A 106 3.21 5.49 1.98
CA SER A 106 2.88 5.24 0.58
C SER A 106 3.78 6.02 -0.38
N SER A 107 4.00 5.47 -1.58
CA SER A 107 4.64 6.21 -2.69
C SER A 107 3.73 7.23 -3.35
N ASN A 108 2.42 7.20 -3.07
CA ASN A 108 1.44 8.15 -3.55
C ASN A 108 1.61 9.53 -2.90
N ALA A 109 1.05 10.58 -3.50
CA ALA A 109 1.03 11.91 -2.89
C ALA A 109 0.03 11.97 -1.72
N GLU A 110 0.39 12.65 -0.64
CA GLU A 110 -0.48 12.76 0.56
C GLU A 110 -1.85 13.35 0.23
N ASP A 111 -1.90 14.38 -0.62
CA ASP A 111 -3.16 14.99 -1.04
C ASP A 111 -4.10 14.00 -1.74
N ASN A 112 -3.54 13.09 -2.56
CA ASN A 112 -4.34 12.03 -3.20
C ASN A 112 -4.86 11.04 -2.16
N VAL A 113 -3.98 10.57 -1.27
CA VAL A 113 -4.33 9.63 -0.20
C VAL A 113 -5.46 10.21 0.66
N ARG A 114 -5.31 11.43 1.16
CA ARG A 114 -6.33 12.09 1.99
C ARG A 114 -7.65 12.29 1.26
N ARG A 115 -7.59 12.65 -0.02
CA ARG A 115 -8.79 12.89 -0.83
C ARG A 115 -9.57 11.59 -1.08
N ILE A 116 -8.88 10.50 -1.38
CA ILE A 116 -9.50 9.19 -1.64
C ILE A 116 -10.04 8.59 -0.33
N LEU A 117 -9.33 8.72 0.79
CA LEU A 117 -9.81 8.29 2.12
C LEU A 117 -11.07 9.07 2.54
N GLY A 118 -11.17 10.33 2.13
CA GLY A 118 -12.16 11.25 2.65
C GLY A 118 -11.84 11.70 4.09
N PRO A 119 -12.44 12.82 4.55
CA PRO A 119 -12.08 13.44 5.83
C PRO A 119 -12.34 12.55 7.05
N ALA A 120 -13.41 11.75 7.02
CA ALA A 120 -13.77 10.89 8.14
C ALA A 120 -12.72 9.80 8.38
N VAL A 121 -12.32 9.06 7.33
CA VAL A 121 -11.33 7.99 7.45
C VAL A 121 -9.92 8.56 7.66
N ALA A 122 -9.56 9.61 6.90
CA ALA A 122 -8.25 10.25 7.02
C ALA A 122 -7.99 10.83 8.41
N GLY A 123 -9.04 11.26 9.12
CA GLY A 123 -8.95 11.80 10.48
C GLY A 123 -8.50 10.80 11.55
N HIS A 124 -8.57 9.50 11.27
CA HIS A 124 -8.09 8.45 12.18
C HIS A 124 -6.57 8.22 12.11
N PHE A 125 -5.90 8.68 11.05
CA PHE A 125 -4.47 8.49 10.88
C PHE A 125 -3.66 9.61 11.55
N ALA A 126 -2.79 9.22 12.47
CA ALA A 126 -1.93 10.14 13.23
C ALA A 126 -0.72 10.62 12.40
N ALA A 127 -0.28 9.85 11.39
CA ALA A 127 0.87 10.21 10.55
C ALA A 127 0.69 9.76 9.10
N PHE A 128 1.25 10.56 8.18
CA PHE A 128 1.32 10.29 6.75
C PHE A 128 2.75 10.51 6.26
N GLU A 129 3.43 9.46 5.85
CA GLU A 129 4.72 9.50 5.19
C GLU A 129 4.52 9.11 3.71
N CYS A 130 4.09 10.09 2.92
CA CYS A 130 3.65 9.93 1.53
C CYS A 130 4.62 10.55 0.53
N GLY A 131 4.51 10.12 -0.73
CA GLY A 131 5.28 10.62 -1.87
C GLY A 131 6.42 9.71 -2.28
N MET A 132 6.99 9.94 -3.46
CA MET A 132 8.15 9.21 -3.96
C MET A 132 9.41 9.59 -3.17
N SER A 133 10.15 8.61 -2.68
CA SER A 133 11.40 8.82 -1.94
C SER A 133 12.50 7.92 -2.45
N ILE A 134 13.70 8.48 -2.55
CA ILE A 134 14.93 7.75 -2.82
C ILE A 134 15.41 6.92 -1.62
N PHE A 135 14.94 7.23 -0.41
CA PHE A 135 15.33 6.53 0.82
C PHE A 135 14.47 5.30 1.12
N GLY A 136 13.49 4.99 0.28
CA GLY A 136 12.64 3.81 0.42
C GLY A 136 11.60 3.87 1.54
N LYS A 137 10.76 2.81 1.61
CA LYS A 137 9.68 2.71 2.61
C LYS A 137 10.21 2.46 4.03
N ALA A 138 11.32 1.71 4.20
CA ALA A 138 11.86 1.37 5.53
C ALA A 138 12.14 2.62 6.37
N THR A 139 12.88 3.60 5.83
CA THR A 139 13.18 4.86 6.54
C THR A 139 11.92 5.64 6.91
N ARG A 140 10.84 5.53 6.13
CA ARG A 140 9.57 6.18 6.44
C ARG A 140 8.83 5.47 7.56
N ILE A 141 8.87 4.12 7.59
CA ILE A 141 8.34 3.34 8.71
C ILE A 141 9.06 3.76 10.00
N GLU A 142 10.39 3.88 9.97
CA GLU A 142 11.19 4.34 11.12
C GLU A 142 10.80 5.75 11.57
N ARG A 143 10.61 6.71 10.64
CA ARG A 143 10.15 8.06 10.95
C ARG A 143 8.77 8.08 11.60
N VAL A 144 7.83 7.28 11.10
CA VAL A 144 6.51 7.13 11.70
C VAL A 144 6.64 6.61 13.13
N MET A 145 7.40 5.55 13.35
CA MET A 145 7.63 5.01 14.70
C MET A 145 8.24 6.06 15.64
N GLN A 146 9.22 6.82 15.17
CA GLN A 146 9.84 7.90 15.95
C GLN A 146 8.84 9.00 16.30
N SER A 147 8.05 9.46 15.32
CA SER A 147 7.07 10.55 15.51
C SER A 147 5.94 10.17 16.46
N LEU A 148 5.57 8.89 16.52
CA LEU A 148 4.50 8.36 17.35
C LEU A 148 5.01 7.65 18.62
N ALA A 149 6.31 7.71 18.90
CA ALA A 149 6.96 7.06 20.03
C ALA A 149 6.63 5.56 20.15
N ALA A 150 6.49 4.87 19.02
CA ALA A 150 6.13 3.46 18.95
C ALA A 150 7.38 2.56 18.86
N ALA A 151 7.38 1.46 19.62
CA ALA A 151 8.45 0.47 19.55
C ALA A 151 8.24 -0.51 18.39
N PRO A 152 9.32 -0.97 17.70
CA PRO A 152 9.20 -1.92 16.60
C PRO A 152 8.43 -3.21 16.98
N ALA A 153 8.64 -3.73 18.19
CA ALA A 153 7.97 -4.94 18.68
C ALA A 153 6.44 -4.82 18.79
N HIS A 154 5.90 -3.59 18.84
CA HIS A 154 4.47 -3.30 18.91
C HIS A 154 3.95 -2.62 17.64
N THR A 155 4.74 -2.63 16.57
CA THR A 155 4.40 -2.04 15.28
C THR A 155 4.23 -3.13 14.23
N ILE A 156 3.20 -2.97 13.39
CA ILE A 156 2.99 -3.81 12.22
C ILE A 156 2.84 -2.96 10.97
N TYR A 157 3.47 -3.40 9.88
CA TYR A 157 3.26 -2.84 8.55
C TYR A 157 2.34 -3.74 7.75
N VAL A 158 1.29 -3.18 7.16
CA VAL A 158 0.27 -3.89 6.37
C VAL A 158 0.45 -3.52 4.91
N GLY A 159 0.64 -4.49 4.03
CA GLY A 159 0.89 -4.24 2.61
C GLY A 159 0.61 -5.45 1.73
N ASP A 160 0.62 -5.22 0.42
CA ASP A 160 0.22 -6.21 -0.58
C ASP A 160 1.35 -6.63 -1.54
N GLN A 161 2.56 -6.05 -1.41
CA GLN A 161 3.65 -6.32 -2.33
C GLN A 161 4.95 -6.75 -1.63
N THR A 162 5.80 -7.47 -2.36
CA THR A 162 7.12 -7.91 -1.85
C THR A 162 8.02 -6.76 -1.39
N PRO A 163 8.03 -5.55 -2.01
CA PRO A 163 8.75 -4.41 -1.47
C PRO A 163 8.26 -3.94 -0.09
N ASP A 164 6.98 -4.18 0.25
CA ASP A 164 6.41 -3.86 1.56
C ASP A 164 6.99 -4.76 2.64
N ALA A 165 7.02 -6.07 2.37
CA ALA A 165 7.61 -7.05 3.27
C ALA A 165 9.10 -6.74 3.50
N GLY A 166 9.85 -6.41 2.43
CA GLY A 166 11.25 -6.02 2.54
C GLY A 166 11.45 -4.75 3.37
N ALA A 167 10.56 -3.78 3.23
CA ALA A 167 10.61 -2.53 4.00
C ALA A 167 10.30 -2.76 5.49
N ALA A 168 9.29 -3.59 5.80
CA ALA A 168 8.95 -3.97 7.16
C ALA A 168 10.13 -4.71 7.85
N GLN A 169 10.73 -5.68 7.14
CA GLN A 169 11.90 -6.41 7.61
C GLN A 169 13.08 -5.48 7.89
N ALA A 170 13.37 -4.56 6.97
CA ALA A 170 14.48 -3.60 7.13
C ALA A 170 14.24 -2.63 8.29
N ALA A 171 12.99 -2.26 8.58
CA ALA A 171 12.61 -1.42 9.71
C ALA A 171 12.46 -2.21 11.03
N GLY A 172 12.60 -3.54 11.01
CA GLY A 172 12.50 -4.41 12.19
C GLY A 172 11.09 -4.54 12.76
N VAL A 173 10.05 -4.33 11.93
CA VAL A 173 8.64 -4.44 12.34
C VAL A 173 7.98 -5.69 11.77
N ALA A 174 6.89 -6.14 12.41
CA ALA A 174 6.06 -7.21 11.88
C ALA A 174 5.45 -6.82 10.53
N PHE A 175 5.22 -7.80 9.65
CA PHE A 175 4.55 -7.61 8.38
C PHE A 175 3.24 -8.41 8.32
N ALA A 176 2.16 -7.76 7.89
CA ALA A 176 0.91 -8.40 7.53
C ALA A 176 0.70 -8.34 6.02
N ALA A 177 0.62 -9.49 5.39
CA ALA A 177 0.33 -9.63 3.97
C ALA A 177 -1.18 -9.62 3.74
N VAL A 178 -1.66 -8.79 2.81
CA VAL A 178 -3.06 -8.79 2.39
C VAL A 178 -3.23 -9.55 1.07
N ALA A 179 -4.25 -10.42 0.98
CA ALA A 179 -4.47 -11.28 -0.17
C ALA A 179 -5.34 -10.64 -1.27
N TRP A 180 -5.99 -9.52 -0.99
CA TRP A 180 -6.88 -8.82 -1.94
C TRP A 180 -6.17 -7.79 -2.83
N GLY A 181 -4.87 -7.53 -2.58
CA GLY A 181 -4.08 -6.51 -3.26
C GLY A 181 -3.61 -6.89 -4.67
N TYR A 182 -2.56 -6.23 -5.11
CA TYR A 182 -1.98 -6.44 -6.45
C TYR A 182 -0.95 -7.56 -6.45
N GLY A 183 -0.23 -7.75 -5.34
CA GLY A 183 0.78 -8.78 -5.19
C GLY A 183 0.19 -10.19 -5.14
N SER A 184 1.02 -11.19 -5.47
CA SER A 184 0.67 -12.60 -5.27
C SER A 184 0.86 -12.97 -3.80
N ILE A 185 -0.18 -13.51 -3.19
CA ILE A 185 -0.10 -13.97 -1.78
C ILE A 185 0.93 -15.10 -1.63
N GLU A 186 1.15 -15.92 -2.66
CA GLU A 186 2.16 -16.96 -2.67
C GLU A 186 3.58 -16.37 -2.57
N SER A 187 3.83 -15.28 -3.31
CA SER A 187 5.10 -14.56 -3.24
C SER A 187 5.32 -13.91 -1.87
N LEU A 188 4.25 -13.41 -1.24
CA LEU A 188 4.31 -12.85 0.11
C LEU A 188 4.53 -13.92 1.18
N ARG A 189 3.90 -15.11 1.04
CA ARG A 189 4.14 -16.26 1.93
C ARG A 189 5.59 -16.70 1.98
N ALA A 190 6.27 -16.66 0.82
CA ALA A 190 7.68 -16.99 0.76
C ALA A 190 8.56 -16.07 1.63
N LEU A 191 8.06 -14.87 1.98
CA LEU A 191 8.73 -13.90 2.87
C LEU A 191 8.32 -14.04 4.34
N GLN A 192 7.54 -15.07 4.68
CA GLN A 192 7.12 -15.43 6.04
C GLN A 192 6.49 -14.26 6.81
N PRO A 193 5.37 -13.69 6.32
CA PRO A 193 4.67 -12.61 7.03
C PRO A 193 4.21 -13.08 8.40
N ALA A 194 4.21 -12.17 9.38
CA ALA A 194 3.68 -12.45 10.73
C ALA A 194 2.17 -12.72 10.72
N LEU A 195 1.46 -12.17 9.73
CA LEU A 195 0.02 -12.35 9.50
C LEU A 195 -0.27 -12.44 8.02
N GLU A 196 -1.24 -13.30 7.67
CA GLU A 196 -1.91 -13.30 6.36
C GLU A 196 -3.37 -12.92 6.56
N LEU A 197 -3.79 -11.86 5.88
CA LEU A 197 -5.16 -11.36 5.91
C LEU A 197 -5.84 -11.72 4.58
N ALA A 198 -6.84 -12.60 4.63
CA ALA A 198 -7.54 -13.07 3.43
C ALA A 198 -8.53 -12.03 2.90
N LYS A 199 -9.11 -11.24 3.78
CA LYS A 199 -10.13 -10.21 3.49
C LYS A 199 -10.00 -9.04 4.46
N VAL A 200 -10.56 -7.89 4.10
CA VAL A 200 -10.48 -6.64 4.89
C VAL A 200 -11.05 -6.83 6.31
N THR A 201 -12.08 -7.64 6.47
CA THR A 201 -12.68 -7.93 7.80
C THR A 201 -11.75 -8.67 8.76
N ASP A 202 -10.64 -9.23 8.28
CA ASP A 202 -9.65 -9.90 9.13
C ASP A 202 -8.70 -8.90 9.82
N ILE A 203 -8.65 -7.65 9.34
CA ILE A 203 -7.75 -6.61 9.86
C ILE A 203 -7.97 -6.41 11.37
N VAL A 204 -9.22 -6.15 11.77
CA VAL A 204 -9.53 -5.77 13.16
C VAL A 204 -9.18 -6.88 14.15
N PRO A 205 -9.69 -8.12 14.01
CA PRO A 205 -9.38 -9.18 14.96
C PRO A 205 -7.88 -9.54 15.00
N ALA A 206 -7.19 -9.44 13.86
CA ALA A 206 -5.76 -9.76 13.78
C ALA A 206 -4.86 -8.70 14.45
N LEU A 207 -5.22 -7.43 14.38
CA LEU A 207 -4.37 -6.34 14.85
C LEU A 207 -4.71 -5.87 16.27
N SER A 208 -5.99 -5.84 16.64
CA SER A 208 -6.45 -5.37 17.96
C SER A 208 -6.66 -6.47 18.99
N GLY A 209 -6.60 -7.74 18.60
CA GLY A 209 -6.77 -8.90 19.48
C GLY A 209 -5.73 -8.98 20.62
N PRO A 210 -5.93 -9.86 21.62
CA PRO A 210 -4.92 -10.12 22.63
C PRO A 210 -3.62 -10.62 21.96
N ALA A 211 -2.48 -10.30 22.57
CA ALA A 211 -1.21 -10.90 22.15
C ALA A 211 -1.32 -12.43 22.38
N GLU A 212 -0.95 -13.22 21.37
CA GLU A 212 -0.78 -14.65 21.56
C GLU A 212 0.37 -14.86 22.57
N THR A 213 0.05 -15.54 23.69
CA THR A 213 1.02 -15.91 24.74
C THR A 213 1.89 -17.06 24.29
#